data_fa114b6fa8f3fd3246ad3ad28111ae72
#
_entry.id   fa114b6fa8f3fd3246ad3ad28111ae72
#
_cell.length_a   1.000
_cell.length_b   1.000
_cell.length_c   1.000
_cell.angle_alpha   90.00
_cell.angle_beta   90.00
_cell.angle_gamma   90.00
#
_symmetry.space_group_name_H-M   'P 1'
#
loop_
_entity.id
_entity.type
_entity.pdbx_description
1 polymer ?
#
loop_
_entity_poly.entity_id
_entity_poly.type
_entity_poly.pdbx_seq_one_letter_code
_entity_poly.pdbx_strand_id
1 'polypeptide(L)'
;MTTEVKDSNWVGFKLIDGGDMGDIVDLILDDNPAAKADLMEGGYWEVDGEDELVVDLTKISALLERPFDEKDFLVYVSSYYGRVSVEDGAIRLLSDMLMVADYEREAVR
;
A
#
# COMPACT_ATOMS: atom_id res chain seq x y z
N MET A 1 -8.22 1.02 -24.31
CA MET A 1 -7.56 1.56 -24.22
C MET A 1 -7.45 2.65 -23.39
N THR A 2 -8.21 3.43 -23.30
CA THR A 2 -8.16 4.51 -22.42
C THR A 2 -8.22 4.12 -21.01
N THR A 3 -8.59 2.92 -20.74
CA THR A 3 -8.61 2.51 -19.35
C THR A 3 -7.26 2.52 -18.75
N GLU A 4 -6.24 2.52 -19.53
CA GLU A 4 -4.93 2.56 -18.97
C GLU A 4 -4.66 3.79 -18.18
N VAL A 5 -5.21 4.90 -18.61
CA VAL A 5 -4.97 6.14 -17.91
C VAL A 5 -5.54 6.07 -16.52
N LYS A 6 -6.73 5.51 -16.41
CA LYS A 6 -7.34 5.40 -15.11
C LYS A 6 -6.58 4.42 -14.23
N ASP A 7 -6.15 3.32 -14.81
CA ASP A 7 -5.47 2.30 -14.05
C ASP A 7 -4.15 2.79 -13.49
N SER A 8 -3.51 3.73 -14.16
CA SER A 8 -2.21 4.20 -13.71
C SER A 8 -2.30 5.02 -12.44
N ASN A 9 -3.50 5.43 -12.01
CA ASN A 9 -3.65 6.15 -10.76
C ASN A 9 -3.81 5.22 -9.58
N TRP A 10 -4.00 3.94 -9.81
CA TRP A 10 -4.21 3.01 -8.72
C TRP A 10 -2.92 2.37 -8.28
N VAL A 11 -2.81 2.18 -6.99
CA VAL A 11 -1.67 1.49 -6.40
C VAL A 11 -2.22 0.41 -5.48
N GLY A 12 -1.43 -0.61 -5.22
CA GLY A 12 -1.95 -1.67 -4.39
C GLY A 12 -0.92 -2.70 -3.99
N PHE A 13 -1.30 -3.44 -2.96
CA PHE A 13 -0.53 -4.57 -2.48
C PHE A 13 -1.36 -5.83 -2.62
N LYS A 14 -0.66 -6.95 -2.88
CA LYS A 14 -1.26 -8.25 -2.68
C LYS A 14 -0.57 -8.84 -1.48
N LEU A 15 -1.33 -9.06 -0.41
CA LEU A 15 -0.79 -9.47 0.88
C LEU A 15 -1.26 -10.86 1.21
N ILE A 16 -0.32 -11.74 1.54
CA ILE A 16 -0.65 -13.12 1.89
C ILE A 16 -1.49 -13.11 3.16
N ASP A 17 -2.62 -13.81 3.13
CA ASP A 17 -3.49 -13.90 4.29
C ASP A 17 -2.87 -14.82 5.33
N GLY A 18 -3.22 -14.60 6.60
CA GLY A 18 -2.74 -15.44 7.67
C GLY A 18 -2.39 -14.61 8.88
N GLY A 19 -2.38 -15.24 10.03
CA GLY A 19 -2.04 -14.56 11.27
C GLY A 19 -2.91 -13.35 11.48
N ASP A 20 -2.27 -12.21 11.67
CA ASP A 20 -2.97 -10.96 11.96
C ASP A 20 -3.30 -10.13 10.74
N MET A 21 -3.14 -10.70 9.55
CA MET A 21 -3.25 -9.89 8.33
C MET A 21 -4.63 -9.25 8.18
N GLY A 22 -5.69 -9.95 8.56
CA GLY A 22 -7.02 -9.36 8.48
C GLY A 22 -7.14 -8.07 9.29
N ASP A 23 -6.58 -8.07 10.49
CA ASP A 23 -6.60 -6.90 11.35
C ASP A 23 -5.71 -5.80 10.80
N ILE A 24 -4.59 -6.17 10.21
CA ILE A 24 -3.69 -5.20 9.59
C ILE A 24 -4.37 -4.53 8.41
N VAL A 25 -5.09 -5.30 7.59
CA VAL A 25 -5.81 -4.75 6.45
C VAL A 25 -6.87 -3.77 6.92
N ASP A 26 -7.59 -4.10 7.98
CA ASP A 26 -8.59 -3.19 8.52
C ASP A 26 -7.96 -1.86 8.95
N LEU A 27 -6.78 -1.93 9.56
CA LEU A 27 -6.10 -0.71 9.97
C LEU A 27 -5.68 0.12 8.75
N ILE A 28 -5.19 -0.54 7.71
CA ILE A 28 -4.81 0.15 6.49
C ILE A 28 -6.03 0.86 5.90
N LEU A 29 -7.18 0.21 5.89
CA LEU A 29 -8.37 0.83 5.35
C LEU A 29 -8.82 2.01 6.19
N ASP A 30 -8.66 1.94 7.49
CA ASP A 30 -9.00 3.07 8.35
C ASP A 30 -8.14 4.28 8.04
N ASP A 31 -6.86 4.06 7.76
CA ASP A 31 -5.95 5.15 7.48
C ASP A 31 -6.05 5.65 6.04
N ASN A 32 -6.67 4.87 5.17
CA ASN A 32 -6.77 5.22 3.75
C ASN A 32 -8.24 5.11 3.32
N PRO A 33 -9.04 6.12 3.65
CA PRO A 33 -10.50 6.00 3.46
C PRO A 33 -10.97 5.71 2.05
N ALA A 34 -10.17 6.09 1.04
CA ALA A 34 -10.54 5.83 -0.35
C ALA A 34 -10.11 4.46 -0.82
N ALA A 35 -9.40 3.71 0.03
CA ALA A 35 -8.90 2.40 -0.36
C ALA A 35 -9.96 1.33 -0.17
N LYS A 36 -9.74 0.21 -0.82
CA LYS A 36 -10.62 -0.94 -0.66
C LYS A 36 -9.78 -2.21 -0.62
N ALA A 37 -10.32 -3.25 -0.06
CA ALA A 37 -9.63 -4.51 0.07
C ALA A 37 -10.59 -5.66 -0.12
N ASP A 38 -10.11 -6.71 -0.75
CA ASP A 38 -10.88 -7.93 -0.97
C ASP A 38 -10.00 -9.13 -0.67
N LEU A 39 -10.58 -10.12 0.02
CA LEU A 39 -9.90 -11.38 0.25
C LEU A 39 -10.18 -12.26 -0.97
N MET A 40 -9.13 -12.63 -1.66
CA MET A 40 -9.23 -13.34 -2.92
C MET A 40 -9.06 -14.84 -2.72
N GLU A 41 -9.58 -15.60 -3.68
CA GLU A 41 -9.35 -17.02 -3.68
C GLU A 41 -7.85 -17.24 -3.81
N GLY A 42 -7.34 -18.19 -3.11
CA GLY A 42 -5.90 -18.42 -3.09
C GLY A 42 -5.22 -17.92 -1.84
N GLY A 43 -5.98 -17.21 -1.00
CA GLY A 43 -5.47 -16.84 0.30
C GLY A 43 -4.63 -15.58 0.33
N TYR A 44 -5.05 -14.55 -0.40
CA TYR A 44 -4.37 -13.28 -0.31
C TYR A 44 -5.37 -12.14 -0.35
N TRP A 45 -4.96 -10.99 0.21
CA TRP A 45 -5.75 -9.78 0.21
C TRP A 45 -5.26 -8.89 -0.92
N GLU A 46 -6.22 -8.29 -1.64
CA GLU A 46 -5.88 -7.28 -2.63
C GLU A 46 -6.31 -5.95 -2.05
N VAL A 47 -5.35 -5.07 -1.77
CA VAL A 47 -5.61 -3.78 -1.13
C VAL A 47 -5.22 -2.69 -2.14
N ASP A 48 -6.19 -1.90 -2.57
CA ASP A 48 -6.00 -0.92 -3.63
C ASP A 48 -6.37 0.47 -3.15
N GLY A 49 -5.59 1.45 -3.55
CA GLY A 49 -5.90 2.84 -3.27
C GLY A 49 -5.68 3.69 -4.51
N GLU A 50 -6.25 4.86 -4.51
CA GLU A 50 -6.09 5.79 -5.62
C GLU A 50 -5.01 6.78 -5.24
N ASP A 51 -4.03 6.94 -6.12
CA ASP A 51 -2.89 7.85 -5.96
C ASP A 51 -1.89 7.41 -4.90
N GLU A 52 -2.33 6.95 -3.75
CA GLU A 52 -1.42 6.69 -2.65
C GLU A 52 -2.03 5.72 -1.65
N LEU A 53 -1.19 4.87 -1.07
CA LEU A 53 -1.56 4.05 0.07
C LEU A 53 -0.48 4.23 1.12
N VAL A 54 -0.87 4.42 2.36
CA VAL A 54 0.07 4.58 3.47
C VAL A 54 -0.16 3.45 4.46
N VAL A 55 0.91 2.75 4.81
CA VAL A 55 0.88 1.70 5.82
C VAL A 55 1.64 2.21 7.03
N ASP A 56 0.93 2.47 8.12
CA ASP A 56 1.52 3.02 9.33
C ASP A 56 1.99 1.89 10.22
N LEU A 57 3.29 1.62 10.18
CA LEU A 57 3.87 0.51 10.91
C LEU A 57 3.82 0.73 12.42
N THR A 58 3.86 1.97 12.85
CA THR A 58 3.77 2.28 14.27
C THR A 58 2.41 1.88 14.82
N LYS A 59 1.34 2.17 14.05
CA LYS A 59 0.00 1.79 14.46
C LYS A 59 -0.17 0.28 14.44
N ILE A 60 0.42 -0.40 13.47
CA ILE A 60 0.35 -1.85 13.41
C ILE A 60 1.06 -2.44 14.61
N SER A 61 2.22 -1.92 14.97
CA SER A 61 2.94 -2.40 16.15
C SER A 61 2.08 -2.27 17.40
N ALA A 62 1.38 -1.15 17.53
CA ALA A 62 0.50 -0.95 18.68
C ALA A 62 -0.67 -1.91 18.66
N LEU A 63 -1.24 -2.15 17.49
CA LEU A 63 -2.36 -3.06 17.35
C LEU A 63 -1.96 -4.48 17.75
N LEU A 64 -0.78 -4.92 17.31
CA LEU A 64 -0.34 -6.28 17.56
C LEU A 64 0.39 -6.43 18.88
N GLU A 65 0.65 -5.31 19.56
CA GLU A 65 1.35 -5.30 20.84
C GLU A 65 2.72 -5.96 20.74
N ARG A 66 3.41 -5.73 19.63
CA ARG A 66 4.76 -6.21 19.42
C ARG A 66 5.40 -5.40 18.31
N PRO A 67 6.72 -5.35 18.25
CA PRO A 67 7.39 -4.63 17.17
C PRO A 67 6.99 -5.20 15.81
N PHE A 68 6.74 -4.30 14.86
CA PHE A 68 6.37 -4.69 13.52
C PHE A 68 6.95 -3.63 12.58
N ASP A 69 8.00 -3.97 11.85
CA ASP A 69 8.68 -3.00 11.00
C ASP A 69 8.45 -3.33 9.53
N GLU A 70 9.14 -2.60 8.65
CA GLU A 70 8.92 -2.79 7.23
C GLU A 70 9.30 -4.18 6.76
N LYS A 71 10.30 -4.81 7.39
CA LYS A 71 10.67 -6.16 7.01
C LYS A 71 9.56 -7.14 7.33
N ASP A 72 8.93 -6.95 8.48
CA ASP A 72 7.83 -7.81 8.87
C ASP A 72 6.67 -7.69 7.91
N PHE A 73 6.36 -6.47 7.48
CA PHE A 73 5.27 -6.25 6.54
C PHE A 73 5.61 -6.84 5.18
N LEU A 74 6.82 -6.60 4.70
CA LEU A 74 7.19 -7.01 3.34
C LEU A 74 7.22 -8.53 3.18
N VAL A 75 7.37 -9.26 4.26
CA VAL A 75 7.28 -10.73 4.19
C VAL A 75 5.92 -11.16 3.66
N TYR A 76 4.87 -10.39 3.93
CA TYR A 76 3.53 -10.73 3.49
C TYR A 76 3.21 -10.20 2.09
N VAL A 77 4.04 -9.35 1.54
CA VAL A 77 3.77 -8.75 0.23
C VAL A 77 4.15 -9.73 -0.86
N SER A 78 3.17 -10.27 -1.58
CA SER A 78 3.47 -11.16 -2.70
C SER A 78 3.72 -10.35 -3.96
N SER A 79 3.07 -9.21 -4.10
CA SER A 79 3.34 -8.31 -5.21
C SER A 79 2.74 -6.95 -4.88
N TYR A 80 3.13 -5.96 -5.64
CA TYR A 80 2.59 -4.62 -5.49
C TYR A 80 2.71 -3.87 -6.81
N TYR A 81 1.94 -2.81 -6.96
CA TYR A 81 2.08 -1.92 -8.11
C TYR A 81 2.03 -0.49 -7.60
N GLY A 82 2.90 0.32 -8.18
CA GLY A 82 3.16 1.67 -7.72
C GLY A 82 4.63 1.80 -7.34
N ARG A 83 4.97 2.92 -6.77
CA ARG A 83 6.34 3.21 -6.33
C ARG A 83 6.40 3.15 -4.82
N VAL A 84 7.25 2.28 -4.30
CA VAL A 84 7.36 2.09 -2.86
C VAL A 84 8.35 3.08 -2.28
N SER A 85 7.96 3.73 -1.19
CA SER A 85 8.83 4.58 -0.42
C SER A 85 8.77 4.11 1.02
N VAL A 86 9.90 3.77 1.60
CA VAL A 86 9.97 3.35 2.98
C VAL A 86 10.42 4.54 3.81
N GLU A 87 9.59 4.93 4.76
CA GLU A 87 9.87 6.08 5.61
C GLU A 87 9.94 5.60 7.04
N ASP A 88 10.39 6.46 7.93
CA ASP A 88 10.48 6.12 9.32
C ASP A 88 9.10 5.78 9.86
N GLY A 89 8.86 4.52 10.16
CA GLY A 89 7.59 4.09 10.72
C GLY A 89 6.46 3.93 9.73
N ALA A 90 6.72 3.99 8.43
CA ALA A 90 5.66 3.87 7.44
C ALA A 90 6.17 3.37 6.10
N ILE A 91 5.29 2.72 5.36
CA ILE A 91 5.54 2.37 3.97
C ILE A 91 4.49 3.10 3.15
N ARG A 92 4.95 3.77 2.11
CA ARG A 92 4.06 4.54 1.27
C ARG A 92 4.15 4.03 -0.16
N LEU A 93 3.01 3.87 -0.79
CA LEU A 93 2.93 3.41 -2.16
C LEU A 93 2.32 4.54 -2.98
N LEU A 94 3.04 5.02 -3.98
CA LEU A 94 2.63 6.17 -4.76
C LEU A 94 2.39 5.77 -6.20
N SER A 95 1.43 6.40 -6.85
CA SER A 95 1.14 6.08 -8.24
C SER A 95 2.26 6.58 -9.13
N ASP A 96 2.44 5.90 -10.26
CA ASP A 96 3.42 6.32 -11.24
C ASP A 96 3.07 7.69 -11.81
N MET A 97 1.79 7.98 -11.94
CA MET A 97 1.38 9.28 -12.45
C MET A 97 1.85 10.39 -11.53
N LEU A 98 1.71 10.19 -10.23
CA LEU A 98 2.14 11.18 -9.26
C LEU A 98 3.64 11.37 -9.31
N MET A 99 4.39 10.30 -9.42
CA MET A 99 5.84 10.40 -9.49
C MET A 99 6.31 11.11 -10.73
N VAL A 100 5.66 10.83 -11.86
CA VAL A 100 6.02 11.48 -13.11
C VAL A 100 5.78 12.98 -13.01
N ALA A 101 4.66 13.38 -12.43
CA ALA A 101 4.35 14.79 -12.29
C ALA A 101 5.41 15.50 -11.44
N ASP A 102 5.84 14.88 -10.36
CA ASP A 102 6.85 15.45 -9.50
C ASP A 102 8.18 15.58 -10.24
N TYR A 103 8.53 14.55 -10.99
CA TYR A 103 9.79 14.56 -11.72
C TYR A 103 9.77 15.66 -12.78
N GLU A 104 8.68 15.80 -13.49
CA GLU A 104 8.60 16.82 -14.51
C GLU A 104 8.68 18.21 -13.93
N ARG A 105 8.07 18.40 -12.77
CA ARG A 105 8.13 19.68 -12.11
C ARG A 105 9.55 20.06 -11.76
N GLU A 106 10.32 19.09 -11.32
CA GLU A 106 11.72 19.35 -11.00
C GLU A 106 12.54 19.58 -12.23
N ALA A 107 12.26 18.86 -13.29
CA ALA A 107 13.04 19.00 -14.51
C ALA A 107 12.88 20.36 -15.14
N VAL A 108 11.76 21.01 -14.92
CA VAL A 108 11.52 22.31 -15.51
C VAL A 108 12.35 23.38 -14.84
N ARG A 109 12.70 23.21 -13.57
CA ARG A 109 13.55 24.18 -12.92
C ARG A 109 14.96 24.09 -13.40
#